data_33dc6dcae53bb0992c32413232af485e
#
_entry.id   33dc6dcae53bb0992c32413232af485e
#
_cell.length_a   1.000
_cell.length_b   1.000
_cell.length_c   1.000
_cell.angle_alpha   90.00
_cell.angle_beta   90.00
_cell.angle_gamma   90.00
#
_symmetry.space_group_name_H-M   'P 1'
#
loop_
_entity.id
_entity.type
_entity.pdbx_description
1 polymer ?
#
loop_
_entity_poly.entity_id
_entity_poly.type
_entity_poly.pdbx_seq_one_letter_code
_entity_poly.pdbx_strand_id
1 'polypeptide(L)'
;MPSLYSEIDTPALPAIIKELQSVPYLSQIVIGLDRATEAEYRHSLSFFADLPQHHRVLWNDGPRLKALDARLQSAGLAPKELGKGRNVWYCMGYALATGRAEAIALHDCDILTYERSLLARLIYPVAHPIFGYEFCKGYYPRVSDNKINGRVCRLLVTPMIRALKRIVGESPYLNYLDSYRYILAGEFAFRKRLLGDLRIPTDWGLEIGVVSEVYRNNSNKQICQVDIADNYDHKHQDLSLDDKNAGLSRMSMDIARSLYRKLAIQGTVLNQETFRTLKATYYRMALDLIETYRNDAIMNGLSFDIHQEEEAIELFAQNILEAGDQFLERSSEAPFIPTWNRVFSAMPDIFDELVAAVETDHQEFSATQDVA
;
A
#
# COMPACT_ATOMS: atom_id res chain seq x y z
N MET A 1 -9.22 -4.43 3.38
CA MET A 1 -9.13 -4.75 1.93
C MET A 1 -9.49 -3.50 1.13
N PRO A 2 -8.53 -2.71 0.62
CA PRO A 2 -8.84 -1.64 -0.34
C PRO A 2 -9.16 -2.28 -1.71
N SER A 3 -10.25 -1.88 -2.32
CA SER A 3 -10.75 -2.45 -3.59
C SER A 3 -11.25 -1.34 -4.53
N LEU A 4 -11.04 -1.54 -5.81
CA LEU A 4 -11.81 -0.89 -6.85
C LEU A 4 -13.04 -1.75 -7.15
N TYR A 5 -14.15 -1.14 -7.60
CA TYR A 5 -15.31 -1.92 -8.03
C TYR A 5 -14.95 -2.93 -9.13
N SER A 6 -14.09 -2.54 -10.07
CA SER A 6 -13.63 -3.41 -11.17
C SER A 6 -12.92 -4.70 -10.73
N GLU A 7 -12.49 -4.81 -9.48
CA GLU A 7 -11.87 -6.05 -8.97
C GLU A 7 -12.90 -7.16 -8.75
N ILE A 8 -14.19 -6.83 -8.60
CA ILE A 8 -15.28 -7.81 -8.47
C ILE A 8 -15.40 -8.68 -9.74
N ASP A 9 -15.12 -8.10 -10.90
CA ASP A 9 -15.19 -8.77 -12.19
C ASP A 9 -13.91 -9.56 -12.54
N THR A 10 -12.91 -9.52 -11.66
CA THR A 10 -11.65 -10.27 -11.86
C THR A 10 -11.75 -11.68 -11.24
N PRO A 11 -10.92 -12.65 -11.66
CA PRO A 11 -10.89 -13.96 -11.04
C PRO A 11 -10.32 -13.97 -9.62
N ALA A 12 -9.57 -12.94 -9.23
CA ALA A 12 -8.87 -12.87 -7.94
C ALA A 12 -9.82 -12.68 -6.76
N LEU A 13 -10.67 -11.64 -6.80
CA LEU A 13 -11.50 -11.29 -5.64
C LEU A 13 -12.51 -12.37 -5.26
N PRO A 14 -13.23 -13.04 -6.19
CA PRO A 14 -14.08 -14.19 -5.86
C PRO A 14 -13.31 -15.35 -5.19
N ALA A 15 -12.08 -15.63 -5.64
CA ALA A 15 -11.25 -16.65 -5.03
C ALA A 15 -10.82 -16.25 -3.60
N ILE A 16 -10.45 -14.98 -3.38
CA ILE A 16 -10.14 -14.44 -2.05
C ILE A 16 -11.33 -14.59 -1.11
N ILE A 17 -12.54 -14.24 -1.54
CA ILE A 17 -13.76 -14.34 -0.72
C ILE A 17 -14.01 -15.79 -0.32
N LYS A 18 -13.88 -16.72 -1.26
CA LYS A 18 -14.04 -18.16 -0.99
C LYS A 18 -13.06 -18.66 0.08
N GLU A 19 -11.82 -18.24 0.03
CA GLU A 19 -10.81 -18.58 1.06
C GLU A 19 -11.15 -17.95 2.41
N LEU A 20 -11.57 -16.66 2.43
CA LEU A 20 -11.92 -15.95 3.65
C LEU A 20 -13.14 -16.55 4.37
N GLN A 21 -14.12 -17.11 3.64
CA GLN A 21 -15.27 -17.80 4.23
C GLN A 21 -14.87 -18.89 5.24
N SER A 22 -13.72 -19.53 5.02
CA SER A 22 -13.20 -20.60 5.88
C SER A 22 -12.34 -20.12 7.05
N VAL A 23 -12.17 -18.78 7.24
CA VAL A 23 -11.30 -18.22 8.29
C VAL A 23 -12.11 -17.87 9.54
N PRO A 24 -12.06 -18.65 10.64
CA PRO A 24 -12.97 -18.50 11.77
C PRO A 24 -12.55 -17.42 12.77
N TYR A 25 -11.32 -16.91 12.72
CA TYR A 25 -10.75 -16.01 13.73
C TYR A 25 -10.89 -14.52 13.37
N LEU A 26 -11.47 -14.18 12.21
CA LEU A 26 -11.69 -12.79 11.83
C LEU A 26 -12.91 -12.22 12.56
N SER A 27 -12.69 -11.18 13.35
CA SER A 27 -13.78 -10.45 14.03
C SER A 27 -14.49 -9.47 13.10
N GLN A 28 -13.81 -9.02 12.06
CA GLN A 28 -14.34 -8.06 11.08
C GLN A 28 -13.54 -8.09 9.78
N ILE A 29 -14.23 -7.91 8.65
CA ILE A 29 -13.65 -7.64 7.34
C ILE A 29 -14.12 -6.25 6.90
N VAL A 30 -13.17 -5.34 6.65
CA VAL A 30 -13.44 -3.98 6.18
C VAL A 30 -13.01 -3.88 4.72
N ILE A 31 -13.95 -3.59 3.84
CA ILE A 31 -13.72 -3.42 2.40
C ILE A 31 -13.86 -1.92 2.07
N GLY A 32 -12.80 -1.26 1.68
CA GLY A 32 -12.86 0.10 1.16
C GLY A 32 -13.12 0.07 -0.34
N LEU A 33 -14.25 0.56 -0.78
CA LEU A 33 -14.68 0.53 -2.18
C LEU A 33 -14.52 1.90 -2.82
N ASP A 34 -13.64 1.99 -3.83
CA ASP A 34 -13.42 3.17 -4.64
C ASP A 34 -13.98 2.99 -6.06
N ARG A 35 -14.32 4.10 -6.70
CA ARG A 35 -14.82 4.20 -8.07
C ARG A 35 -16.08 3.38 -8.32
N ALA A 36 -17.05 3.52 -7.41
CA ALA A 36 -18.32 2.82 -7.48
C ALA A 36 -19.49 3.79 -7.53
N THR A 37 -20.37 3.60 -8.50
CA THR A 37 -21.71 4.19 -8.53
C THR A 37 -22.63 3.54 -7.49
N GLU A 38 -23.83 4.08 -7.29
CA GLU A 38 -24.81 3.46 -6.37
C GLU A 38 -25.19 2.04 -6.79
N ALA A 39 -25.39 1.80 -8.08
CA ALA A 39 -25.74 0.48 -8.59
C ALA A 39 -24.61 -0.54 -8.34
N GLU A 40 -23.37 -0.11 -8.54
CA GLU A 40 -22.15 -0.90 -8.29
C GLU A 40 -21.93 -1.14 -6.80
N TYR A 41 -22.27 -0.17 -5.94
CA TYR A 41 -22.24 -0.37 -4.49
C TYR A 41 -23.27 -1.42 -4.04
N ARG A 42 -24.52 -1.35 -4.53
CA ARG A 42 -25.55 -2.37 -4.28
C ARG A 42 -25.09 -3.76 -4.73
N HIS A 43 -24.50 -3.85 -5.91
CA HIS A 43 -23.93 -5.11 -6.40
C HIS A 43 -22.81 -5.61 -5.48
N SER A 44 -21.93 -4.71 -5.01
CA SER A 44 -20.87 -5.08 -4.07
C SER A 44 -21.41 -5.62 -2.75
N LEU A 45 -22.49 -5.04 -2.21
CA LEU A 45 -23.12 -5.57 -0.99
C LEU A 45 -23.63 -7.00 -1.20
N SER A 46 -24.25 -7.29 -2.35
CA SER A 46 -24.68 -8.65 -2.68
C SER A 46 -23.51 -9.60 -2.86
N PHE A 47 -22.43 -9.14 -3.51
CA PHE A 47 -21.23 -9.94 -3.75
C PHE A 47 -20.54 -10.36 -2.44
N PHE A 48 -20.43 -9.47 -1.45
CA PHE A 48 -19.80 -9.76 -0.16
C PHE A 48 -20.74 -10.42 0.84
N ALA A 49 -22.04 -10.55 0.55
CA ALA A 49 -23.03 -11.11 1.48
C ALA A 49 -22.76 -12.55 1.91
N ASP A 50 -22.01 -13.32 1.09
CA ASP A 50 -21.65 -14.69 1.39
C ASP A 50 -20.57 -14.83 2.49
N LEU A 51 -19.95 -13.74 2.92
CA LEU A 51 -18.98 -13.76 4.01
C LEU A 51 -19.67 -14.00 5.36
N PRO A 52 -19.37 -15.09 6.08
CA PRO A 52 -19.99 -15.38 7.39
C PRO A 52 -19.49 -14.45 8.50
N GLN A 53 -18.35 -13.79 8.32
CA GLN A 53 -17.80 -12.84 9.26
C GLN A 53 -18.54 -11.51 9.19
N HIS A 54 -18.54 -10.77 10.30
CA HIS A 54 -18.99 -9.38 10.25
C HIS A 54 -18.17 -8.60 9.22
N HIS A 55 -18.81 -8.05 8.22
CA HIS A 55 -18.13 -7.29 7.17
C HIS A 55 -18.86 -6.00 6.86
N ARG A 56 -18.13 -5.01 6.35
CA ARG A 56 -18.70 -3.73 5.89
C ARG A 56 -17.94 -3.24 4.68
N VAL A 57 -18.70 -2.73 3.74
CA VAL A 57 -18.21 -2.06 2.53
C VAL A 57 -18.31 -0.56 2.76
N LEU A 58 -17.18 0.11 2.81
CA LEU A 58 -17.08 1.57 2.88
C LEU A 58 -17.22 2.13 1.46
N TRP A 59 -18.34 2.73 1.14
CA TRP A 59 -18.56 3.35 -0.16
C TRP A 59 -17.94 4.75 -0.20
N ASN A 60 -16.66 4.82 -0.56
CA ASN A 60 -15.90 6.08 -0.56
C ASN A 60 -16.44 7.14 -1.53
N ASP A 61 -17.18 6.71 -2.57
CA ASP A 61 -17.89 7.59 -3.51
C ASP A 61 -19.34 7.89 -3.10
N GLY A 62 -19.81 7.30 -2.02
CA GLY A 62 -21.16 7.48 -1.51
C GLY A 62 -21.40 8.86 -0.91
N PRO A 63 -22.66 9.31 -0.88
CA PRO A 63 -22.98 10.67 -0.46
C PRO A 63 -22.60 10.95 0.99
N ARG A 64 -22.74 9.96 1.89
CA ARG A 64 -22.46 10.12 3.32
C ARG A 64 -20.96 10.23 3.59
N LEU A 65 -20.13 9.33 3.02
CA LEU A 65 -18.69 9.41 3.16
C LEU A 65 -18.10 10.64 2.42
N LYS A 66 -18.65 11.04 1.27
CA LYS A 66 -18.28 12.30 0.63
C LYS A 66 -18.60 13.54 1.46
N ALA A 67 -19.74 13.58 2.14
CA ALA A 67 -20.08 14.68 3.03
C ALA A 67 -19.12 14.75 4.22
N LEU A 68 -18.81 13.60 4.82
CA LEU A 68 -17.81 13.51 5.90
C LEU A 68 -16.42 13.96 5.43
N ASP A 69 -15.99 13.49 4.27
CA ASP A 69 -14.72 13.85 3.66
C ASP A 69 -14.63 15.36 3.36
N ALA A 70 -15.68 15.97 2.81
CA ALA A 70 -15.74 17.40 2.55
C ALA A 70 -15.60 18.22 3.84
N ARG A 71 -16.23 17.77 4.93
CA ARG A 71 -16.12 18.38 6.25
C ARG A 71 -14.69 18.27 6.79
N LEU A 72 -14.08 17.11 6.70
CA LEU A 72 -12.67 16.90 7.09
C LEU A 72 -11.71 17.73 6.23
N GLN A 73 -11.93 17.81 4.93
CA GLN A 73 -11.11 18.63 4.02
C GLN A 73 -11.22 20.13 4.35
N SER A 74 -12.42 20.62 4.66
CA SER A 74 -12.63 22.02 5.03
C SER A 74 -11.88 22.40 6.32
N ALA A 75 -11.67 21.44 7.20
CA ALA A 75 -10.89 21.58 8.43
C ALA A 75 -9.39 21.28 8.25
N GLY A 76 -8.93 20.95 7.03
CA GLY A 76 -7.54 20.54 6.75
C GLY A 76 -7.16 19.19 7.39
N LEU A 77 -8.14 18.31 7.60
CA LEU A 77 -7.99 17.03 8.29
C LEU A 77 -8.16 15.80 7.38
N ALA A 78 -8.35 15.99 6.08
CA ALA A 78 -8.37 14.92 5.10
C ALA A 78 -7.59 15.32 3.84
N PRO A 79 -7.10 14.35 3.06
CA PRO A 79 -6.42 14.62 1.80
C PRO A 79 -7.42 15.10 0.75
N LYS A 80 -6.95 15.95 -0.17
CA LYS A 80 -7.72 16.35 -1.35
C LYS A 80 -7.62 15.34 -2.49
N GLU A 81 -6.52 14.59 -2.52
CA GLU A 81 -6.22 13.64 -3.59
C GLU A 81 -6.83 12.27 -3.31
N LEU A 82 -7.37 11.65 -4.35
CA LEU A 82 -7.87 10.28 -4.33
C LEU A 82 -6.70 9.31 -4.58
N GLY A 83 -6.76 8.13 -3.96
CA GLY A 83 -5.79 7.07 -4.17
C GLY A 83 -5.89 5.95 -3.15
N LYS A 84 -5.11 4.87 -3.36
CA LYS A 84 -5.09 3.69 -2.49
C LYS A 84 -4.86 4.06 -1.03
N GLY A 85 -3.93 4.98 -0.76
CA GLY A 85 -3.63 5.40 0.61
C GLY A 85 -4.81 6.07 1.31
N ARG A 86 -5.62 6.89 0.60
CA ARG A 86 -6.85 7.46 1.16
C ARG A 86 -7.89 6.38 1.48
N ASN A 87 -8.08 5.41 0.60
CA ASN A 87 -8.96 4.27 0.85
C ASN A 87 -8.53 3.51 2.12
N VAL A 88 -7.25 3.15 2.19
CA VAL A 88 -6.67 2.47 3.37
C VAL A 88 -6.84 3.31 4.64
N TRP A 89 -6.68 4.63 4.57
CA TRP A 89 -6.85 5.53 5.70
C TRP A 89 -8.29 5.49 6.24
N TYR A 90 -9.32 5.52 5.39
CA TYR A 90 -10.72 5.37 5.82
C TYR A 90 -10.99 4.00 6.41
N CYS A 91 -10.46 2.92 5.82
CA CYS A 91 -10.55 1.57 6.40
C CYS A 91 -9.92 1.50 7.79
N MET A 92 -8.76 2.12 7.99
CA MET A 92 -8.10 2.21 9.29
C MET A 92 -8.95 2.99 10.30
N GLY A 93 -9.52 4.13 9.89
CA GLY A 93 -10.40 4.93 10.73
C GLY A 93 -11.64 4.16 11.18
N TYR A 94 -12.27 3.42 10.28
CA TYR A 94 -13.41 2.58 10.61
C TYR A 94 -13.04 1.41 11.53
N ALA A 95 -11.90 0.76 11.30
CA ALA A 95 -11.39 -0.28 12.18
C ALA A 95 -11.09 0.23 13.60
N LEU A 96 -10.55 1.45 13.73
CA LEU A 96 -10.36 2.12 15.02
C LEU A 96 -11.70 2.44 15.70
N ALA A 97 -12.64 3.02 14.95
CA ALA A 97 -13.95 3.46 15.44
C ALA A 97 -14.77 2.28 15.98
N THR A 98 -14.79 1.15 15.28
CA THR A 98 -15.55 -0.04 15.72
C THR A 98 -14.89 -0.76 16.90
N GLY A 99 -13.58 -0.63 17.06
CA GLY A 99 -12.85 -1.25 18.17
C GLY A 99 -12.88 -2.78 18.24
N ARG A 100 -13.30 -3.46 17.15
CA ARG A 100 -13.56 -4.90 17.13
C ARG A 100 -12.31 -5.78 17.09
N ALA A 101 -11.15 -5.23 16.72
CA ALA A 101 -9.93 -6.00 16.51
C ALA A 101 -8.75 -5.41 17.26
N GLU A 102 -7.83 -6.27 17.73
CA GLU A 102 -6.54 -5.89 18.33
C GLU A 102 -5.39 -5.98 17.34
N ALA A 103 -5.52 -6.81 16.31
CA ALA A 103 -4.57 -6.96 15.22
C ALA A 103 -5.31 -6.77 13.88
N ILE A 104 -4.72 -6.02 12.98
CA ILE A 104 -5.30 -5.70 11.68
C ILE A 104 -4.31 -6.13 10.60
N ALA A 105 -4.79 -6.87 9.60
CA ALA A 105 -4.05 -7.19 8.39
C ALA A 105 -4.63 -6.42 7.21
N LEU A 106 -3.75 -5.91 6.36
CA LEU A 106 -4.10 -5.34 5.06
C LEU A 106 -3.54 -6.23 3.97
N HIS A 107 -4.32 -6.49 2.95
CA HIS A 107 -3.89 -7.13 1.71
C HIS A 107 -4.69 -6.61 0.52
N ASP A 108 -4.12 -6.75 -0.67
CA ASP A 108 -4.73 -6.31 -1.91
C ASP A 108 -5.85 -7.27 -2.36
N CYS A 109 -6.72 -6.82 -3.25
CA CYS A 109 -7.88 -7.57 -3.75
C CYS A 109 -7.61 -8.27 -5.09
N ASP A 110 -6.40 -8.15 -5.65
CA ASP A 110 -6.02 -8.64 -6.97
C ASP A 110 -5.06 -9.85 -6.93
N ILE A 111 -4.93 -10.50 -5.77
CA ILE A 111 -4.03 -11.65 -5.57
C ILE A 111 -4.67 -12.91 -6.19
N LEU A 112 -4.12 -13.37 -7.31
CA LEU A 112 -4.61 -14.52 -8.05
C LEU A 112 -4.35 -15.87 -7.35
N THR A 113 -3.28 -15.93 -6.57
CA THR A 113 -2.82 -17.14 -5.84
C THR A 113 -3.14 -17.06 -4.35
N TYR A 114 -4.22 -16.34 -3.98
CA TYR A 114 -4.58 -16.17 -2.60
C TYR A 114 -4.99 -17.49 -1.95
N GLU A 115 -4.42 -17.77 -0.80
CA GLU A 115 -4.80 -18.86 0.10
C GLU A 115 -4.99 -18.31 1.52
N ARG A 116 -5.87 -18.90 2.31
CA ARG A 116 -6.08 -18.52 3.71
C ARG A 116 -4.81 -18.57 4.56
N SER A 117 -3.85 -19.40 4.16
CA SER A 117 -2.53 -19.51 4.80
C SER A 117 -1.73 -18.21 4.70
N LEU A 118 -1.90 -17.42 3.63
CA LEU A 118 -1.29 -16.11 3.45
C LEU A 118 -1.69 -15.18 4.61
N LEU A 119 -2.99 -15.04 4.86
CA LEU A 119 -3.50 -14.22 5.95
C LEU A 119 -3.06 -14.74 7.32
N ALA A 120 -3.10 -16.07 7.52
CA ALA A 120 -2.67 -16.68 8.78
C ALA A 120 -1.19 -16.39 9.08
N ARG A 121 -0.30 -16.57 8.11
CA ARG A 121 1.14 -16.26 8.23
C ARG A 121 1.35 -14.77 8.53
N LEU A 122 0.62 -13.88 7.84
CA LEU A 122 0.75 -12.44 7.97
C LEU A 122 0.32 -11.92 9.34
N ILE A 123 -0.84 -12.38 9.85
CA ILE A 123 -1.42 -11.86 11.09
C ILE A 123 -0.81 -12.50 12.35
N TYR A 124 -0.31 -13.72 12.25
CA TYR A 124 0.15 -14.51 13.39
C TYR A 124 1.19 -13.79 14.25
N PRO A 125 2.26 -13.16 13.69
CA PRO A 125 3.27 -12.50 14.50
C PRO A 125 2.75 -11.35 15.36
N VAL A 126 1.74 -10.62 14.88
CA VAL A 126 1.17 -9.48 15.61
C VAL A 126 -0.04 -9.85 16.47
N ALA A 127 -0.73 -10.95 16.16
CA ALA A 127 -1.90 -11.39 16.92
C ALA A 127 -1.51 -12.29 18.11
N HIS A 128 -0.51 -13.13 17.97
CA HIS A 128 -0.16 -14.11 19.00
C HIS A 128 0.57 -13.46 20.18
N PRO A 129 0.13 -13.70 21.43
CA PRO A 129 0.62 -12.98 22.62
C PRO A 129 2.08 -13.29 22.98
N ILE A 130 2.66 -14.40 22.49
CA ILE A 130 4.07 -14.74 22.75
C ILE A 130 5.05 -13.78 22.05
N PHE A 131 4.61 -13.12 20.97
CA PHE A 131 5.44 -12.21 20.20
C PHE A 131 5.20 -10.77 20.62
N GLY A 132 6.27 -10.00 20.77
CA GLY A 132 6.21 -8.56 21.03
C GLY A 132 6.17 -7.70 19.77
N TYR A 133 5.73 -8.26 18.62
CA TYR A 133 5.71 -7.51 17.38
C TYR A 133 4.50 -6.57 17.29
N GLU A 134 4.76 -5.36 16.82
CA GLU A 134 3.74 -4.35 16.55
C GLU A 134 3.39 -4.28 15.08
N PHE A 135 4.36 -4.62 14.23
CA PHE A 135 4.25 -4.59 12.78
C PHE A 135 4.89 -5.84 12.17
N CYS A 136 4.18 -6.40 11.21
CA CYS A 136 4.65 -7.50 10.38
C CYS A 136 4.50 -7.14 8.92
N LYS A 137 5.58 -7.26 8.15
CA LYS A 137 5.59 -7.07 6.70
C LYS A 137 5.63 -8.40 5.99
N GLY A 138 4.67 -8.66 5.12
CA GLY A 138 4.70 -9.81 4.23
C GLY A 138 5.79 -9.66 3.17
N TYR A 139 6.38 -10.77 2.77
CA TYR A 139 7.17 -10.88 1.55
C TYR A 139 6.91 -12.25 0.89
N TYR A 140 7.27 -12.35 -0.37
CA TYR A 140 7.02 -13.55 -1.19
C TYR A 140 7.92 -13.53 -2.42
N PRO A 141 8.20 -14.70 -3.03
CA PRO A 141 8.89 -14.75 -4.31
C PRO A 141 8.00 -14.17 -5.42
N ARG A 142 8.57 -13.32 -6.26
CA ARG A 142 7.88 -12.75 -7.42
C ARG A 142 8.28 -13.51 -8.68
N VAL A 143 7.82 -14.76 -8.76
CA VAL A 143 8.05 -15.63 -9.91
C VAL A 143 6.70 -16.15 -10.38
N SER A 144 6.31 -15.80 -11.59
CA SER A 144 5.14 -16.35 -12.29
C SER A 144 5.41 -16.38 -13.79
N ASP A 145 4.68 -17.20 -14.55
CA ASP A 145 4.83 -17.35 -15.99
C ASP A 145 6.30 -17.58 -16.44
N ASN A 146 7.05 -18.36 -15.66
CA ASN A 146 8.45 -18.64 -15.93
C ASN A 146 9.34 -17.38 -15.98
N LYS A 147 8.99 -16.31 -15.25
CA LYS A 147 9.72 -15.01 -15.21
C LYS A 147 9.89 -14.51 -13.78
N ILE A 148 10.95 -13.71 -13.59
CA ILE A 148 11.13 -12.92 -12.37
C ILE A 148 10.34 -11.62 -12.50
N ASN A 149 9.32 -11.45 -11.68
CA ASN A 149 8.47 -10.26 -11.62
C ASN A 149 8.93 -9.25 -10.55
N GLY A 150 8.12 -8.25 -10.23
CA GLY A 150 8.42 -7.23 -9.22
C GLY A 150 9.44 -6.20 -9.65
N ARG A 151 9.40 -5.81 -10.91
CA ARG A 151 10.34 -4.88 -11.57
C ARG A 151 10.55 -3.59 -10.79
N VAL A 152 9.48 -2.97 -10.27
CA VAL A 152 9.59 -1.71 -9.50
C VAL A 152 10.42 -1.91 -8.23
N CYS A 153 10.23 -3.00 -7.50
CA CYS A 153 11.05 -3.27 -6.31
C CYS A 153 12.50 -3.58 -6.68
N ARG A 154 12.72 -4.46 -7.68
CA ARG A 154 14.04 -4.93 -8.08
C ARG A 154 14.89 -3.84 -8.76
N LEU A 155 14.29 -3.09 -9.68
CA LEU A 155 15.02 -2.18 -10.58
C LEU A 155 14.83 -0.70 -10.23
N LEU A 156 13.86 -0.32 -9.41
CA LEU A 156 13.73 1.05 -8.93
C LEU A 156 14.14 1.14 -7.46
N VAL A 157 13.37 0.54 -6.55
CA VAL A 157 13.50 0.83 -5.12
C VAL A 157 14.81 0.33 -4.54
N THR A 158 15.18 -0.91 -4.82
CA THR A 158 16.43 -1.50 -4.32
C THR A 158 17.67 -0.72 -4.78
N PRO A 159 17.90 -0.47 -6.09
CA PRO A 159 19.08 0.29 -6.52
C PRO A 159 18.99 1.76 -6.09
N MET A 160 17.81 2.36 -5.99
CA MET A 160 17.66 3.74 -5.54
C MET A 160 18.02 3.91 -4.06
N ILE A 161 17.58 3.02 -3.18
CA ILE A 161 17.97 3.03 -1.76
C ILE A 161 19.51 2.88 -1.64
N ARG A 162 20.09 1.96 -2.39
CA ARG A 162 21.55 1.74 -2.38
C ARG A 162 22.33 2.91 -2.96
N ALA A 163 21.81 3.57 -4.01
CA ALA A 163 22.39 4.80 -4.55
C ALA A 163 22.32 5.95 -3.54
N LEU A 164 21.19 6.11 -2.87
CA LEU A 164 21.02 7.09 -1.79
C LEU A 164 22.01 6.85 -0.65
N LYS A 165 22.22 5.60 -0.23
CA LYS A 165 23.26 5.26 0.78
C LYS A 165 24.65 5.71 0.37
N ARG A 166 25.01 5.60 -0.92
CA ARG A 166 26.31 6.07 -1.42
C ARG A 166 26.45 7.59 -1.39
N ILE A 167 25.36 8.32 -1.61
CA ILE A 167 25.34 9.79 -1.72
C ILE A 167 25.21 10.44 -0.36
N VAL A 168 24.30 9.95 0.45
CA VAL A 168 23.98 10.50 1.79
C VAL A 168 24.97 10.01 2.84
N GLY A 169 25.63 8.86 2.61
CA GLY A 169 26.46 8.18 3.58
C GLY A 169 25.68 7.24 4.50
N GLU A 170 26.28 6.87 5.63
CA GLU A 170 25.67 5.96 6.60
C GLU A 170 24.38 6.53 7.18
N SER A 171 23.30 5.82 6.96
CA SER A 171 21.96 6.15 7.43
C SER A 171 21.25 4.92 8.00
N PRO A 172 20.99 4.89 9.32
CA PRO A 172 20.21 3.80 9.93
C PRO A 172 18.84 3.61 9.27
N TYR A 173 18.22 4.68 8.82
CA TYR A 173 16.94 4.65 8.10
C TYR A 173 17.07 3.97 6.73
N LEU A 174 18.06 4.32 5.92
CA LEU A 174 18.28 3.67 4.63
C LEU A 174 18.69 2.20 4.79
N ASN A 175 19.46 1.87 5.82
CA ASN A 175 19.79 0.48 6.16
C ASN A 175 18.55 -0.30 6.54
N TYR A 176 17.63 0.31 7.30
CA TYR A 176 16.35 -0.28 7.64
C TYR A 176 15.49 -0.54 6.38
N LEU A 177 15.37 0.41 5.47
CA LEU A 177 14.64 0.21 4.22
C LEU A 177 15.27 -0.90 3.34
N ASP A 178 16.60 -0.93 3.23
CA ASP A 178 17.35 -1.95 2.46
C ASP A 178 17.27 -3.36 3.08
N SER A 179 16.84 -3.48 4.34
CA SER A 179 16.67 -4.77 5.03
C SER A 179 15.38 -5.52 4.65
N TYR A 180 14.44 -4.85 4.00
CA TYR A 180 13.20 -5.49 3.57
C TYR A 180 13.42 -6.37 2.34
N ARG A 181 12.94 -7.62 2.41
CA ARG A 181 13.02 -8.57 1.29
C ARG A 181 12.13 -8.17 0.13
N TYR A 182 10.93 -7.66 0.43
CA TYR A 182 10.03 -7.08 -0.56
C TYR A 182 9.30 -5.88 0.03
N ILE A 183 9.91 -4.69 -0.02
CA ILE A 183 9.43 -3.49 0.66
C ILE A 183 8.08 -2.99 0.12
N LEU A 184 7.80 -3.22 -1.17
CA LEU A 184 6.56 -2.80 -1.82
C LEU A 184 5.42 -3.84 -1.73
N ALA A 185 5.55 -4.91 -0.92
CA ALA A 185 4.40 -5.78 -0.68
C ALA A 185 3.22 -4.97 -0.13
N GLY A 186 2.02 -5.14 -0.68
CA GLY A 186 0.80 -4.54 -0.17
C GLY A 186 0.31 -5.18 1.13
N GLU A 187 0.93 -6.31 1.51
CA GLU A 187 0.53 -7.14 2.64
C GLU A 187 1.33 -6.78 3.88
N PHE A 188 0.65 -6.27 4.87
CA PHE A 188 1.22 -6.00 6.19
C PHE A 188 0.17 -6.09 7.29
N ALA A 189 0.63 -6.37 8.50
CA ALA A 189 -0.23 -6.43 9.67
C ALA A 189 0.35 -5.60 10.82
N PHE A 190 -0.54 -5.05 11.64
CA PHE A 190 -0.17 -4.26 12.80
C PHE A 190 -1.07 -4.49 14.01
N ARG A 191 -0.57 -4.15 15.16
CA ARG A 191 -1.41 -3.97 16.33
C ARG A 191 -2.22 -2.67 16.18
N LYS A 192 -3.48 -2.71 16.60
CA LYS A 192 -4.45 -1.61 16.54
C LYS A 192 -3.86 -0.28 17.02
N ARG A 193 -3.03 -0.29 18.06
CA ARG A 193 -2.46 0.92 18.64
C ARG A 193 -1.60 1.75 17.68
N LEU A 194 -1.05 1.13 16.62
CA LEU A 194 -0.28 1.86 15.61
C LEU A 194 -1.14 2.68 14.66
N LEU A 195 -2.38 2.24 14.38
CA LEU A 195 -3.21 2.84 13.33
C LEU A 195 -3.50 4.32 13.56
N GLY A 196 -3.70 4.70 14.83
CA GLY A 196 -4.05 6.07 15.20
C GLY A 196 -2.95 7.09 14.92
N ASP A 197 -1.68 6.65 14.87
CA ASP A 197 -0.50 7.51 14.75
C ASP A 197 0.18 7.46 13.38
N LEU A 198 -0.30 6.61 12.45
CA LEU A 198 0.29 6.48 11.12
C LEU A 198 -0.03 7.67 10.22
N ARG A 199 0.99 8.28 9.63
CA ARG A 199 0.91 9.30 8.60
C ARG A 199 1.28 8.69 7.25
N ILE A 200 0.28 8.29 6.50
CA ILE A 200 0.47 7.59 5.23
C ILE A 200 0.30 8.54 4.03
N PRO A 201 0.99 8.31 2.91
CA PRO A 201 0.72 9.01 1.65
C PRO A 201 -0.63 8.59 1.06
N THR A 202 -1.18 9.43 0.20
CA THR A 202 -2.42 9.14 -0.54
C THR A 202 -2.19 8.28 -1.77
N ASP A 203 -0.96 8.33 -2.31
CA ASP A 203 -0.53 7.81 -3.61
C ASP A 203 0.16 6.43 -3.52
N TRP A 204 0.88 6.05 -4.56
CA TRP A 204 1.68 4.83 -4.65
C TRP A 204 2.90 4.78 -3.71
N GLY A 205 3.13 5.81 -2.93
CA GLY A 205 4.12 5.80 -1.86
C GLY A 205 3.63 5.14 -0.57
N LEU A 206 2.44 4.57 -0.53
CA LEU A 206 1.79 4.00 0.66
C LEU A 206 2.70 3.04 1.43
N GLU A 207 3.26 2.04 0.75
CA GLU A 207 4.09 1.00 1.38
C GLU A 207 5.36 1.60 2.00
N ILE A 208 6.05 2.47 1.26
CA ILE A 208 7.23 3.22 1.76
C ILE A 208 6.83 4.12 2.94
N GLY A 209 5.69 4.79 2.82
CA GLY A 209 5.15 5.64 3.88
C GLY A 209 4.89 4.86 5.17
N VAL A 210 4.20 3.73 5.09
CA VAL A 210 3.89 2.85 6.23
C VAL A 210 5.16 2.37 6.92
N VAL A 211 6.11 1.76 6.18
CA VAL A 211 7.35 1.24 6.80
C VAL A 211 8.18 2.37 7.42
N SER A 212 8.14 3.58 6.85
CA SER A 212 8.83 4.75 7.40
C SER A 212 8.22 5.24 8.70
N GLU A 213 6.88 5.26 8.81
CA GLU A 213 6.20 5.63 10.06
C GLU A 213 6.41 4.56 11.14
N VAL A 214 6.43 3.29 10.75
CA VAL A 214 6.76 2.19 11.65
C VAL A 214 8.18 2.33 12.20
N TYR A 215 9.17 2.67 11.35
CA TYR A 215 10.54 2.95 11.78
C TYR A 215 10.61 4.09 12.79
N ARG A 216 9.85 5.17 12.56
CA ARG A 216 9.84 6.33 13.43
C ARG A 216 9.24 6.04 14.80
N ASN A 217 8.19 5.23 14.84
CA ASN A 217 7.34 5.07 16.03
C ASN A 217 7.67 3.83 16.85
N ASN A 218 8.50 2.90 16.33
CA ASN A 218 8.75 1.62 16.97
C ASN A 218 10.24 1.27 17.01
N SER A 219 10.61 0.46 17.98
CA SER A 219 11.91 -0.21 17.99
C SER A 219 11.98 -1.28 16.90
N ASN A 220 13.14 -1.45 16.28
CA ASN A 220 13.37 -2.53 15.30
C ASN A 220 13.06 -3.94 15.85
N LYS A 221 13.11 -4.12 17.18
CA LYS A 221 12.74 -5.38 17.86
C LYS A 221 11.23 -5.66 17.82
N GLN A 222 10.42 -4.67 17.52
CA GLN A 222 8.96 -4.77 17.41
C GLN A 222 8.47 -4.95 15.97
N ILE A 223 9.41 -5.12 15.04
CA ILE A 223 9.14 -5.23 13.60
C ILE A 223 9.64 -6.57 13.11
N CYS A 224 8.82 -7.26 12.32
CA CYS A 224 9.22 -8.50 11.67
C CYS A 224 8.81 -8.54 10.19
N GLN A 225 9.38 -9.48 9.49
CA GLN A 225 9.01 -9.86 8.13
C GLN A 225 8.68 -11.35 8.10
N VAL A 226 7.67 -11.73 7.33
CA VAL A 226 7.23 -13.11 7.21
C VAL A 226 7.05 -13.49 5.75
N ASP A 227 7.48 -14.69 5.39
CA ASP A 227 7.16 -15.31 4.10
C ASP A 227 5.71 -15.77 4.12
N ILE A 228 4.88 -15.11 3.30
CA ILE A 228 3.43 -15.34 3.35
C ILE A 228 2.92 -16.29 2.26
N ALA A 229 3.70 -16.55 1.21
CA ALA A 229 3.25 -17.36 0.10
C ALA A 229 4.41 -18.02 -0.63
N ASP A 230 4.29 -19.31 -0.90
CA ASP A 230 5.26 -20.05 -1.71
C ASP A 230 5.18 -19.69 -3.20
N ASN A 231 3.98 -19.28 -3.66
CA ASN A 231 3.72 -18.70 -4.97
C ASN A 231 2.81 -17.49 -4.81
N TYR A 232 3.20 -16.37 -5.44
CA TYR A 232 2.43 -15.13 -5.38
C TYR A 232 2.36 -14.47 -6.74
N ASP A 233 1.13 -14.37 -7.25
CA ASP A 233 0.83 -13.67 -8.48
C ASP A 233 -0.36 -12.71 -8.29
N HIS A 234 -0.28 -11.56 -8.95
CA HIS A 234 -1.31 -10.52 -8.96
C HIS A 234 -1.26 -9.75 -10.28
N LYS A 235 -2.26 -8.92 -10.51
CA LYS A 235 -2.34 -8.07 -11.70
C LYS A 235 -1.04 -7.25 -11.91
N HIS A 236 -0.48 -7.33 -13.10
CA HIS A 236 0.69 -6.57 -13.49
C HIS A 236 0.30 -5.21 -14.06
N GLN A 237 1.10 -4.18 -13.75
CA GLN A 237 0.99 -2.86 -14.39
C GLN A 237 1.88 -2.82 -15.63
N ASP A 238 1.35 -2.25 -16.71
CA ASP A 238 2.09 -2.09 -17.97
C ASP A 238 3.18 -1.02 -17.87
N LEU A 239 4.25 -1.20 -18.66
CA LEU A 239 5.22 -0.15 -18.92
C LEU A 239 4.56 0.93 -19.77
N SER A 240 4.12 2.01 -19.14
CA SER A 240 3.54 3.17 -19.86
C SER A 240 4.66 4.14 -20.25
N LEU A 241 5.39 3.81 -21.31
CA LEU A 241 6.48 4.65 -21.81
C LEU A 241 5.97 6.00 -22.35
N ASP A 242 4.76 6.01 -22.93
CA ASP A 242 4.17 7.18 -23.60
C ASP A 242 3.29 8.04 -22.66
N ASP A 243 2.86 7.52 -21.50
CA ASP A 243 2.03 8.25 -20.55
C ASP A 243 2.67 8.29 -19.16
N LYS A 244 3.28 9.42 -18.85
CA LYS A 244 3.93 9.67 -17.55
C LYS A 244 2.95 9.68 -16.37
N ASN A 245 1.65 9.84 -16.63
CA ASN A 245 0.62 9.89 -15.58
C ASN A 245 -0.06 8.53 -15.33
N ALA A 246 0.39 7.49 -16.01
CA ALA A 246 -0.20 6.15 -15.90
C ALA A 246 0.85 5.07 -15.58
N GLY A 247 0.40 3.89 -15.19
CA GLY A 247 1.21 2.68 -15.02
C GLY A 247 2.44 2.86 -14.14
N LEU A 248 3.52 2.21 -14.55
CA LEU A 248 4.79 2.20 -13.80
C LEU A 248 5.48 3.56 -13.75
N SER A 249 5.24 4.46 -14.71
CA SER A 249 5.83 5.80 -14.70
C SER A 249 5.31 6.61 -13.51
N ARG A 250 3.99 6.74 -13.35
CA ARG A 250 3.39 7.42 -12.20
C ARG A 250 3.80 6.77 -10.88
N MET A 251 3.73 5.44 -10.80
CA MET A 251 4.12 4.69 -9.60
C MET A 251 5.56 4.99 -9.18
N SER A 252 6.50 4.99 -10.12
CA SER A 252 7.91 5.25 -9.82
C SER A 252 8.16 6.67 -9.31
N MET A 253 7.47 7.67 -9.86
CA MET A 253 7.57 9.06 -9.38
C MET A 253 7.00 9.22 -7.96
N ASP A 254 5.84 8.63 -7.68
CA ASP A 254 5.22 8.72 -6.35
C ASP A 254 6.10 8.06 -5.29
N ILE A 255 6.67 6.89 -5.58
CA ILE A 255 7.62 6.20 -4.70
C ILE A 255 8.88 7.04 -4.47
N ALA A 256 9.48 7.59 -5.52
CA ALA A 256 10.66 8.42 -5.42
C ALA A 256 10.41 9.67 -4.57
N ARG A 257 9.30 10.39 -4.81
CA ARG A 257 8.90 11.54 -3.99
C ARG A 257 8.68 11.17 -2.52
N SER A 258 8.07 10.00 -2.26
CA SER A 258 7.88 9.52 -0.89
C SER A 258 9.23 9.31 -0.18
N LEU A 259 10.22 8.70 -0.84
CA LEU A 259 11.58 8.54 -0.31
C LEU A 259 12.27 9.89 -0.04
N TYR A 260 12.18 10.85 -0.98
CA TYR A 260 12.78 12.17 -0.82
C TYR A 260 12.19 12.92 0.39
N ARG A 261 10.86 12.92 0.51
CA ARG A 261 10.16 13.53 1.65
C ARG A 261 10.59 12.92 2.98
N LYS A 262 10.71 11.58 3.03
CA LYS A 262 11.13 10.89 4.26
C LYS A 262 12.59 11.16 4.61
N LEU A 263 13.49 11.27 3.65
CA LEU A 263 14.87 11.69 3.87
C LEU A 263 14.95 13.15 4.36
N ALA A 264 14.20 14.06 3.74
CA ALA A 264 14.15 15.45 4.16
C ALA A 264 13.62 15.61 5.61
N ILE A 265 12.61 14.83 6.00
CA ILE A 265 12.11 14.79 7.39
C ILE A 265 13.21 14.33 8.37
N GLN A 266 14.17 13.52 7.90
CA GLN A 266 15.32 13.07 8.69
C GLN A 266 16.51 14.03 8.67
N GLY A 267 16.31 15.21 8.08
CA GLY A 267 17.35 16.25 8.01
C GLY A 267 18.31 16.14 6.83
N THR A 268 18.06 15.20 5.88
CA THR A 268 18.87 15.13 4.67
C THR A 268 18.55 16.31 3.75
N VAL A 269 19.57 17.10 3.40
CA VAL A 269 19.43 18.18 2.42
C VAL A 269 19.48 17.58 1.01
N LEU A 270 18.42 17.80 0.24
CA LEU A 270 18.31 17.36 -1.14
C LEU A 270 18.22 18.61 -2.04
N ASN A 271 19.10 18.67 -3.02
CA ASN A 271 19.16 19.75 -4.00
C ASN A 271 19.29 19.17 -5.42
N GLN A 272 19.36 20.03 -6.41
CA GLN A 272 19.39 19.60 -7.82
C GLN A 272 20.64 18.78 -8.15
N GLU A 273 21.81 19.11 -7.55
CA GLU A 273 23.04 18.35 -7.72
C GLU A 273 22.90 16.93 -7.13
N THR A 274 22.21 16.81 -5.99
CA THR A 274 21.90 15.52 -5.37
C THR A 274 21.10 14.63 -6.32
N PHE A 275 20.06 15.18 -6.96
CA PHE A 275 19.21 14.39 -7.88
C PHE A 275 19.93 13.99 -9.18
N ARG A 276 20.77 14.86 -9.72
CA ARG A 276 21.63 14.53 -10.88
C ARG A 276 22.61 13.40 -10.54
N THR A 277 23.25 13.50 -9.40
CA THR A 277 24.18 12.46 -8.91
C THR A 277 23.44 11.16 -8.61
N LEU A 278 22.23 11.25 -8.02
CA LEU A 278 21.38 10.10 -7.74
C LEU A 278 20.99 9.38 -9.03
N LYS A 279 20.55 10.10 -10.06
CA LYS A 279 20.24 9.50 -11.37
C LYS A 279 21.40 8.69 -11.93
N ALA A 280 22.59 9.27 -11.94
CA ALA A 280 23.79 8.62 -12.49
C ALA A 280 24.21 7.38 -11.66
N THR A 281 24.22 7.52 -10.33
CA THR A 281 24.58 6.42 -9.40
C THR A 281 23.54 5.30 -9.47
N TYR A 282 22.25 5.66 -9.45
CA TYR A 282 21.15 4.71 -9.61
C TYR A 282 21.25 3.92 -10.91
N TYR A 283 21.45 4.61 -12.05
CA TYR A 283 21.49 3.98 -13.36
C TYR A 283 22.58 2.89 -13.43
N ARG A 284 23.78 3.20 -12.96
CA ARG A 284 24.86 2.20 -12.90
C ARG A 284 24.53 1.03 -11.99
N MET A 285 23.99 1.30 -10.80
CA MET A 285 23.64 0.23 -9.86
C MET A 285 22.49 -0.66 -10.35
N ALA A 286 21.54 -0.07 -11.07
CA ALA A 286 20.43 -0.81 -11.64
C ALA A 286 20.88 -1.74 -12.78
N LEU A 287 21.83 -1.29 -13.63
CA LEU A 287 22.45 -2.15 -14.64
C LEU A 287 23.22 -3.33 -14.01
N ASP A 288 23.98 -3.09 -12.94
CA ASP A 288 24.69 -4.17 -12.21
C ASP A 288 23.69 -5.20 -11.63
N LEU A 289 22.51 -4.75 -11.21
CA LEU A 289 21.43 -5.62 -10.72
C LEU A 289 20.75 -6.41 -11.86
N ILE A 290 20.61 -5.85 -13.06
CA ILE A 290 20.11 -6.62 -14.22
C ILE A 290 20.98 -7.85 -14.46
N GLU A 291 22.28 -7.69 -14.44
CA GLU A 291 23.22 -8.82 -14.61
C GLU A 291 23.01 -9.89 -13.51
N THR A 292 22.86 -9.44 -12.26
CA THR A 292 22.59 -10.33 -11.12
C THR A 292 21.29 -11.10 -11.34
N TYR A 293 20.18 -10.41 -11.65
CA TYR A 293 18.88 -11.06 -11.86
C TYR A 293 18.84 -11.94 -13.10
N ARG A 294 19.60 -11.60 -14.15
CA ARG A 294 19.78 -12.48 -15.30
C ARG A 294 20.42 -13.80 -14.88
N ASN A 295 21.48 -13.74 -14.09
CA ASN A 295 22.16 -14.93 -13.59
C ASN A 295 21.21 -15.75 -12.68
N ASP A 296 20.47 -15.10 -11.80
CA ASP A 296 19.45 -15.73 -10.97
C ASP A 296 18.38 -16.43 -11.83
N ALA A 297 17.89 -15.79 -12.89
CA ALA A 297 16.94 -16.37 -13.81
C ALA A 297 17.51 -17.64 -14.50
N ILE A 298 18.72 -17.56 -15.02
CA ILE A 298 19.38 -18.70 -15.68
C ILE A 298 19.55 -19.88 -14.71
N MET A 299 20.03 -19.62 -13.50
CA MET A 299 20.23 -20.65 -12.46
C MET A 299 18.94 -21.35 -12.06
N ASN A 300 17.80 -20.65 -12.15
CA ASN A 300 16.48 -21.18 -11.81
C ASN A 300 15.67 -21.62 -13.04
N GLY A 301 16.26 -21.63 -14.24
CA GLY A 301 15.57 -22.06 -15.47
C GLY A 301 14.44 -21.11 -15.92
N LEU A 302 14.52 -19.83 -15.52
CA LEU A 302 13.52 -18.81 -15.84
C LEU A 302 13.94 -18.02 -17.10
N SER A 303 12.95 -17.49 -17.81
CA SER A 303 13.18 -16.57 -18.93
C SER A 303 13.50 -15.16 -18.40
N PHE A 304 14.35 -14.44 -19.13
CA PHE A 304 14.76 -13.08 -18.77
C PHE A 304 14.99 -12.24 -20.03
N ASP A 305 14.24 -11.14 -20.15
CA ASP A 305 14.35 -10.21 -21.27
C ASP A 305 15.16 -8.98 -20.83
N ILE A 306 16.46 -8.98 -21.17
CA ILE A 306 17.40 -7.92 -20.80
C ILE A 306 16.94 -6.57 -21.36
N HIS A 307 16.49 -6.53 -22.61
CA HIS A 307 16.11 -5.28 -23.27
C HIS A 307 14.94 -4.62 -22.57
N GLN A 308 13.91 -5.38 -22.23
CA GLN A 308 12.74 -4.87 -21.48
C GLN A 308 13.10 -4.38 -20.06
N GLU A 309 14.09 -5.02 -19.41
CA GLU A 309 14.57 -4.59 -18.10
C GLU A 309 15.40 -3.30 -18.20
N GLU A 310 16.21 -3.13 -19.25
CA GLU A 310 16.97 -1.91 -19.51
C GLU A 310 16.06 -0.72 -19.85
N GLU A 311 15.03 -0.91 -20.69
CA GLU A 311 14.01 0.12 -20.96
C GLU A 311 13.33 0.60 -19.67
N ALA A 312 13.03 -0.32 -18.76
CA ALA A 312 12.46 0.04 -17.46
C ALA A 312 13.42 0.88 -16.61
N ILE A 313 14.72 0.56 -16.59
CA ILE A 313 15.74 1.36 -15.88
C ILE A 313 15.84 2.76 -16.48
N GLU A 314 15.80 2.91 -17.79
CA GLU A 314 15.84 4.21 -18.45
C GLU A 314 14.65 5.08 -18.06
N LEU A 315 13.43 4.50 -18.07
CA LEU A 315 12.23 5.17 -17.60
C LEU A 315 12.37 5.60 -16.13
N PHE A 316 12.80 4.69 -15.27
CA PHE A 316 12.94 4.99 -13.84
C PHE A 316 14.01 6.05 -13.57
N ALA A 317 15.13 6.04 -14.31
CA ALA A 317 16.17 7.05 -14.19
C ALA A 317 15.68 8.46 -14.54
N GLN A 318 14.80 8.57 -15.55
CA GLN A 318 14.15 9.84 -15.89
C GLN A 318 13.17 10.27 -14.79
N ASN A 319 12.36 9.34 -14.29
CA ASN A 319 11.37 9.61 -13.26
C ASN A 319 11.98 9.98 -11.91
N ILE A 320 13.15 9.43 -11.55
CA ILE A 320 13.93 9.82 -10.36
C ILE A 320 14.30 11.31 -10.42
N LEU A 321 14.77 11.79 -11.57
CA LEU A 321 15.13 13.20 -11.73
C LEU A 321 13.88 14.10 -11.72
N GLU A 322 12.85 13.74 -12.48
CA GLU A 322 11.60 14.50 -12.55
C GLU A 322 10.90 14.57 -11.18
N ALA A 323 10.88 13.48 -10.43
CA ALA A 323 10.37 13.46 -9.05
C ALA A 323 11.19 14.38 -8.14
N GLY A 324 12.49 14.51 -8.36
CA GLY A 324 13.36 15.45 -7.65
C GLY A 324 13.03 16.91 -7.97
N ASP A 325 12.84 17.24 -9.24
CA ASP A 325 12.43 18.59 -9.67
C ASP A 325 11.07 18.96 -9.06
N GLN A 326 10.09 18.07 -9.14
CA GLN A 326 8.76 18.26 -8.50
C GLN A 326 8.87 18.42 -6.97
N PHE A 327 9.76 17.67 -6.32
CA PHE A 327 9.99 17.81 -4.88
C PHE A 327 10.53 19.18 -4.50
N LEU A 328 11.43 19.77 -5.30
CA LEU A 328 11.98 21.10 -5.07
C LEU A 328 10.96 22.22 -5.34
N GLU A 329 10.13 22.06 -6.38
CA GLU A 329 9.12 23.05 -6.77
C GLU A 329 7.94 23.11 -5.79
N ARG A 330 7.50 21.96 -5.28
CA ARG A 330 6.28 21.81 -4.46
C ARG A 330 6.57 21.65 -2.97
N SER A 331 7.48 22.44 -2.44
CA SER A 331 7.91 22.37 -1.03
C SER A 331 6.79 22.62 -0.02
N SER A 332 5.66 23.20 -0.42
CA SER A 332 4.53 23.56 0.45
C SER A 332 3.41 22.51 0.51
N GLU A 333 3.46 21.44 -0.27
CA GLU A 333 2.44 20.38 -0.22
C GLU A 333 2.53 19.60 1.09
N ALA A 334 1.39 19.46 1.79
CA ALA A 334 1.28 18.56 2.93
C ALA A 334 1.40 17.10 2.42
N PRO A 335 2.51 16.40 2.67
CA PRO A 335 2.84 15.16 1.98
C PRO A 335 2.08 13.94 2.49
N PHE A 336 1.38 14.05 3.62
CA PHE A 336 0.78 12.93 4.33
C PHE A 336 -0.60 13.25 4.85
N ILE A 337 -1.46 12.25 4.84
CA ILE A 337 -2.77 12.34 5.48
C ILE A 337 -2.58 12.55 6.99
N PRO A 338 -3.39 13.38 7.65
CA PRO A 338 -3.36 13.53 9.10
C PRO A 338 -3.58 12.20 9.82
N THR A 339 -2.97 12.03 10.99
CA THR A 339 -3.23 10.85 11.83
C THR A 339 -4.67 10.86 12.35
N TRP A 340 -5.27 9.70 12.54
CA TRP A 340 -6.61 9.59 13.14
C TRP A 340 -6.69 10.15 14.55
N ASN A 341 -5.59 10.07 15.33
CA ASN A 341 -5.53 10.71 16.65
C ASN A 341 -5.63 12.23 16.56
N ARG A 342 -5.02 12.85 15.52
CA ARG A 342 -5.20 14.30 15.28
C ARG A 342 -6.62 14.62 14.85
N VAL A 343 -7.21 13.82 13.97
CA VAL A 343 -8.58 14.01 13.51
C VAL A 343 -9.55 13.92 14.68
N PHE A 344 -9.45 12.87 15.50
CA PHE A 344 -10.27 12.68 16.69
C PHE A 344 -10.10 13.81 17.71
N SER A 345 -8.87 14.30 17.94
CA SER A 345 -8.64 15.43 18.83
C SER A 345 -9.30 16.73 18.36
N ALA A 346 -9.41 16.93 17.05
CA ALA A 346 -10.05 18.10 16.46
C ALA A 346 -11.58 17.94 16.30
N MET A 347 -12.05 16.73 16.10
CA MET A 347 -13.45 16.36 15.89
C MET A 347 -13.78 15.10 16.70
N PRO A 348 -14.14 15.21 17.99
CA PRO A 348 -14.35 14.05 18.87
C PRO A 348 -15.44 13.07 18.39
N ASP A 349 -16.46 13.58 17.66
CA ASP A 349 -17.58 12.79 17.18
C ASP A 349 -17.29 12.03 15.87
N ILE A 350 -16.09 12.21 15.31
CA ILE A 350 -15.74 11.72 13.95
C ILE A 350 -15.87 10.20 13.81
N PHE A 351 -15.52 9.45 14.83
CA PHE A 351 -15.60 7.99 14.80
C PHE A 351 -17.06 7.51 14.81
N ASP A 352 -17.92 8.14 15.62
CA ASP A 352 -19.34 7.82 15.64
C ASP A 352 -20.01 8.18 14.32
N GLU A 353 -19.66 9.33 13.72
CA GLU A 353 -20.17 9.76 12.42
C GLU A 353 -19.70 8.82 11.29
N LEU A 354 -18.43 8.38 11.31
CA LEU A 354 -17.90 7.44 10.33
C LEU A 354 -18.62 6.10 10.40
N VAL A 355 -18.81 5.57 11.60
CA VAL A 355 -19.58 4.34 11.80
C VAL A 355 -21.01 4.52 11.35
N ALA A 356 -21.67 5.59 11.76
CA ALA A 356 -23.07 5.87 11.39
C ALA A 356 -23.24 5.99 9.86
N ALA A 357 -22.31 6.64 9.16
CA ALA A 357 -22.34 6.75 7.71
C ALA A 357 -22.29 5.37 7.03
N VAL A 358 -21.35 4.52 7.45
CA VAL A 358 -21.17 3.18 6.87
C VAL A 358 -22.33 2.25 7.20
N GLU A 359 -22.82 2.25 8.45
CA GLU A 359 -23.94 1.40 8.87
C GLU A 359 -25.24 1.83 8.19
N THR A 360 -25.48 3.14 8.03
CA THR A 360 -26.67 3.65 7.35
C THR A 360 -26.65 3.29 5.87
N ASP A 361 -25.49 3.48 5.17
CA ASP A 361 -25.35 3.05 3.77
C ASP A 361 -25.59 1.54 3.64
N HIS A 362 -24.99 0.73 4.53
CA HIS A 362 -25.18 -0.71 4.50
C HIS A 362 -26.66 -1.10 4.67
N GLN A 363 -27.38 -0.52 5.64
CA GLN A 363 -28.78 -0.82 5.90
C GLN A 363 -29.71 -0.38 4.76
N GLU A 364 -29.55 0.85 4.28
CA GLU A 364 -30.40 1.44 3.23
C GLU A 364 -30.28 0.69 1.90
N PHE A 365 -29.05 0.34 1.54
CA PHE A 365 -28.77 -0.26 0.23
C PHE A 365 -28.82 -1.80 0.21
N SER A 366 -28.78 -2.46 1.38
CA SER A 366 -29.02 -3.91 1.48
C SER A 366 -30.51 -4.26 1.50
N ALA A 367 -31.39 -3.39 2.01
CA ALA A 367 -32.81 -3.68 2.22
C ALA A 367 -33.68 -3.71 0.94
N THR A 368 -33.09 -3.47 -0.25
CA THR A 368 -33.87 -3.35 -1.50
C THR A 368 -33.94 -4.65 -2.32
N GLN A 369 -33.56 -5.79 -1.78
CA GLN A 369 -33.66 -7.09 -2.50
C GLN A 369 -35.02 -7.82 -2.28
N ASP A 370 -35.89 -7.34 -1.38
CA ASP A 370 -37.18 -8.03 -1.07
C ASP A 370 -38.39 -7.50 -1.84
N VAL A 371 -38.22 -6.67 -2.87
CA VAL A 371 -39.35 -6.17 -3.69
C VAL A 371 -38.97 -6.29 -5.17
N ALA A 372 -39.07 -7.50 -5.71
CA ALA A 372 -39.32 -7.76 -7.14
C ALA A 372 -39.80 -9.20 -7.34
#